data_9b185314050953422c2ac672935d0ff3
#
_entry.id   9b185314050953422c2ac672935d0ff3
#
_cell.length_a   1.000
_cell.length_b   1.000
_cell.length_c   1.000
_cell.angle_alpha   90.00
_cell.angle_beta   90.00
_cell.angle_gamma   90.00
#
_symmetry.space_group_name_H-M   'P 1'
#
loop_
_entity.id
_entity.type
_entity.pdbx_description
1 polymer ?
#
loop_
_entity_poly.entity_id
_entity_poly.type
_entity_poly.pdbx_seq_one_letter_code
_entity_poly.pdbx_strand_id
1 'polypeptide(L)'
;MKILIVDDERSIRNSLKEILEMEDYQVDTAENGADACEMAEKEKYDAIFCDIKMPGMDGTEVLQKLIADGVETPVVMISGHADIDTAVDCIKKGAFDFIGKPLDLNRILITLKNATDKANLVTQTKILKKKVYGQEMVGESEGMKHIREMIDKVAPTDASVLITGANGSGKELVARSLHQLSQRSMMPYVEVNCAAIPSELIESELFGHEKGSFTSAIKQH
;
A
#
# COMPACT_ATOMS: atom_id res chain seq x y z
N MET A 1 -12.36 10.64 -11.93
CA MET A 1 -12.01 9.25 -11.50
C MET A 1 -12.58 8.30 -12.51
N LYS A 2 -11.85 7.26 -12.89
CA LYS A 2 -12.22 6.29 -13.92
C LYS A 2 -12.56 4.93 -13.31
N ILE A 3 -13.76 4.43 -13.62
CA ILE A 3 -14.32 3.21 -13.02
C ILE A 3 -14.59 2.19 -14.14
N LEU A 4 -14.31 0.92 -13.89
CA LEU A 4 -14.70 -0.18 -14.77
C LEU A 4 -15.86 -0.95 -14.12
N ILE A 5 -16.93 -1.19 -14.88
CA ILE A 5 -18.05 -2.04 -14.48
C ILE A 5 -18.01 -3.29 -15.34
N VAL A 6 -18.02 -4.44 -14.69
CA VAL A 6 -17.98 -5.77 -15.32
C VAL A 6 -19.20 -6.56 -14.88
N ASP A 7 -20.13 -6.78 -15.78
CA ASP A 7 -21.38 -7.53 -15.54
C ASP A 7 -21.88 -8.04 -16.91
N ASP A 8 -22.39 -9.25 -17.02
CA ASP A 8 -22.92 -9.76 -18.29
C ASP A 8 -24.31 -9.18 -18.61
N GLU A 9 -25.03 -8.70 -17.59
CA GLU A 9 -26.34 -8.08 -17.76
C GLU A 9 -26.23 -6.63 -18.24
N ARG A 10 -26.58 -6.35 -19.50
CA ARG A 10 -26.53 -5.01 -20.09
C ARG A 10 -27.35 -3.96 -19.31
N SER A 11 -28.50 -4.37 -18.74
CA SER A 11 -29.37 -3.50 -17.95
C SER A 11 -28.66 -2.98 -16.71
N ILE A 12 -27.94 -3.84 -16.00
CA ILE A 12 -27.19 -3.48 -14.79
C ILE A 12 -26.00 -2.60 -15.16
N ARG A 13 -25.24 -2.95 -16.19
CA ARG A 13 -24.14 -2.10 -16.68
C ARG A 13 -24.59 -0.70 -17.01
N ASN A 14 -25.70 -0.55 -17.77
CA ASN A 14 -26.22 0.75 -18.17
C ASN A 14 -26.70 1.56 -16.96
N SER A 15 -27.48 0.95 -16.07
CA SER A 15 -27.99 1.63 -14.87
C SER A 15 -26.87 2.12 -13.97
N LEU A 16 -25.85 1.27 -13.71
CA LEU A 16 -24.67 1.66 -12.91
C LEU A 16 -23.87 2.76 -13.59
N LYS A 17 -23.68 2.65 -14.91
CA LYS A 17 -22.99 3.66 -15.70
C LYS A 17 -23.69 5.02 -15.61
N GLU A 18 -24.99 5.09 -15.90
CA GLU A 18 -25.76 6.31 -15.81
C GLU A 18 -25.69 6.96 -14.42
N ILE A 19 -25.84 6.15 -13.37
CA ILE A 19 -25.79 6.62 -11.99
C ILE A 19 -24.40 7.20 -11.64
N LEU A 20 -23.33 6.51 -12.01
CA LEU A 20 -21.98 6.97 -11.69
C LEU A 20 -21.55 8.15 -12.58
N GLU A 21 -22.00 8.21 -13.83
CA GLU A 21 -21.76 9.38 -14.70
C GLU A 21 -22.49 10.63 -14.18
N MET A 22 -23.66 10.50 -13.56
CA MET A 22 -24.36 11.63 -12.89
C MET A 22 -23.58 12.17 -11.68
N GLU A 23 -22.71 11.37 -11.09
CA GLU A 23 -21.80 11.73 -9.98
C GLU A 23 -20.39 12.13 -10.48
N ASP A 24 -20.28 12.54 -11.74
CA ASP A 24 -19.06 13.02 -12.39
C ASP A 24 -17.90 11.96 -12.49
N TYR A 25 -18.22 10.66 -12.48
CA TYR A 25 -17.26 9.60 -12.74
C TYR A 25 -17.17 9.27 -14.23
N GLN A 26 -16.00 8.94 -14.73
CA GLN A 26 -15.80 8.33 -16.04
C GLN A 26 -16.00 6.82 -15.93
N VAL A 27 -16.88 6.25 -16.73
CA VAL A 27 -17.26 4.85 -16.59
C VAL A 27 -17.08 4.08 -17.90
N ASP A 28 -16.22 3.08 -17.87
CA ASP A 28 -16.12 2.07 -18.90
C ASP A 28 -16.87 0.81 -18.46
N THR A 29 -17.29 0.01 -19.43
CA THR A 29 -18.03 -1.22 -19.16
C THR A 29 -17.45 -2.39 -19.94
N ALA A 30 -17.37 -3.55 -19.31
CA ALA A 30 -17.04 -4.83 -19.93
C ALA A 30 -18.19 -5.83 -19.72
N GLU A 31 -18.47 -6.66 -20.71
CA GLU A 31 -19.57 -7.62 -20.66
C GLU A 31 -19.14 -9.04 -20.28
N ASN A 32 -17.85 -9.25 -20.12
CA ASN A 32 -17.27 -10.52 -19.70
C ASN A 32 -15.91 -10.31 -19.01
N GLY A 33 -15.43 -11.35 -18.33
CA GLY A 33 -14.19 -11.29 -17.57
C GLY A 33 -12.94 -11.14 -18.43
N ALA A 34 -12.93 -11.66 -19.64
CA ALA A 34 -11.76 -11.57 -20.53
C ALA A 34 -11.53 -10.13 -21.00
N ASP A 35 -12.59 -9.45 -21.45
CA ASP A 35 -12.54 -8.04 -21.84
C ASP A 35 -12.14 -7.15 -20.65
N ALA A 36 -12.67 -7.45 -19.45
CA ALA A 36 -12.33 -6.72 -18.23
C ALA A 36 -10.83 -6.79 -17.91
N CYS A 37 -10.22 -7.98 -18.01
CA CYS A 37 -8.79 -8.14 -17.80
C CYS A 37 -7.98 -7.36 -18.87
N GLU A 38 -8.33 -7.47 -20.14
CA GLU A 38 -7.65 -6.77 -21.22
C GLU A 38 -7.74 -5.23 -21.06
N MET A 39 -8.90 -4.72 -20.64
CA MET A 39 -9.09 -3.29 -20.37
C MET A 39 -8.26 -2.82 -19.17
N ALA A 40 -8.23 -3.61 -18.09
CA ALA A 40 -7.46 -3.28 -16.89
C ALA A 40 -5.94 -3.35 -17.08
N GLU A 41 -5.45 -4.13 -18.04
CA GLU A 41 -4.05 -4.15 -18.46
C GLU A 41 -3.67 -2.90 -19.28
N LYS A 42 -4.58 -2.44 -20.16
CA LYS A 42 -4.32 -1.32 -21.07
C LYS A 42 -4.51 0.04 -20.41
N GLU A 43 -5.44 0.14 -19.47
CA GLU A 43 -5.82 1.39 -18.85
C GLU A 43 -5.87 1.28 -17.33
N LYS A 44 -5.63 2.41 -16.67
CA LYS A 44 -5.65 2.49 -15.22
C LYS A 44 -7.04 2.91 -14.74
N TYR A 45 -7.65 2.11 -13.88
CA TYR A 45 -8.90 2.40 -13.23
C TYR A 45 -8.68 2.73 -11.75
N ASP A 46 -9.55 3.58 -11.19
CA ASP A 46 -9.53 3.93 -9.76
C ASP A 46 -10.30 2.89 -8.91
N ALA A 47 -11.28 2.21 -9.52
CA ALA A 47 -11.99 1.06 -8.96
C ALA A 47 -12.58 0.18 -10.07
N ILE A 48 -12.77 -1.10 -9.77
CA ILE A 48 -13.45 -2.08 -10.63
C ILE A 48 -14.61 -2.67 -9.85
N PHE A 49 -15.82 -2.59 -10.40
CA PHE A 49 -16.99 -3.31 -9.93
C PHE A 49 -17.18 -4.55 -10.81
N CYS A 50 -17.15 -5.73 -10.23
CA CYS A 50 -17.18 -6.99 -10.98
C CYS A 50 -18.27 -7.92 -10.45
N ASP A 51 -19.20 -8.30 -11.32
CA ASP A 51 -20.16 -9.35 -10.99
C ASP A 51 -19.45 -10.69 -10.83
N ILE A 52 -19.93 -11.52 -9.89
CA ILE A 52 -19.35 -12.83 -9.65
C ILE A 52 -19.78 -13.81 -10.74
N LYS A 53 -21.08 -13.83 -11.06
CA LYS A 53 -21.65 -14.84 -11.96
C LYS A 53 -21.68 -14.33 -13.38
N MET A 54 -20.64 -14.62 -14.15
CA MET A 54 -20.59 -14.30 -15.58
C MET A 54 -20.28 -15.55 -16.40
N PRO A 55 -20.78 -15.63 -17.64
CA PRO A 55 -20.45 -16.73 -18.56
C PRO A 55 -18.96 -16.73 -18.91
N GLY A 56 -18.36 -17.92 -18.99
CA GLY A 56 -16.96 -18.09 -19.34
C GLY A 56 -16.04 -17.89 -18.15
N MET A 57 -15.43 -16.72 -17.99
CA MET A 57 -14.59 -16.35 -16.86
C MET A 57 -15.45 -15.70 -15.77
N ASP A 58 -15.57 -16.33 -14.61
CA ASP A 58 -16.32 -15.76 -13.49
C ASP A 58 -15.55 -14.60 -12.80
N GLY A 59 -16.28 -13.81 -12.01
CA GLY A 59 -15.69 -12.63 -11.36
C GLY A 59 -14.59 -12.97 -10.36
N THR A 60 -14.59 -14.17 -9.76
CA THR A 60 -13.52 -14.59 -8.83
C THR A 60 -12.25 -14.95 -9.60
N GLU A 61 -12.38 -15.50 -10.80
CA GLU A 61 -11.26 -15.76 -11.71
C GLU A 61 -10.68 -14.44 -12.24
N VAL A 62 -11.54 -13.46 -12.58
CA VAL A 62 -11.11 -12.09 -12.95
C VAL A 62 -10.30 -11.47 -11.82
N LEU A 63 -10.80 -11.50 -10.59
CA LEU A 63 -10.09 -10.97 -9.41
C LEU A 63 -8.70 -11.60 -9.25
N GLN A 64 -8.62 -12.94 -9.32
CA GLN A 64 -7.35 -13.65 -9.16
C GLN A 64 -6.37 -13.32 -10.28
N LYS A 65 -6.84 -13.21 -11.51
CA LYS A 65 -6.03 -12.84 -12.66
C LYS A 65 -5.49 -11.41 -12.51
N LEU A 66 -6.33 -10.44 -12.19
CA LEU A 66 -5.90 -9.06 -11.97
C LEU A 66 -4.83 -8.96 -10.88
N ILE A 67 -4.98 -9.71 -9.79
CA ILE A 67 -3.97 -9.76 -8.71
C ILE A 67 -2.66 -10.39 -9.21
N ALA A 68 -2.73 -11.50 -9.95
CA ALA A 68 -1.55 -12.17 -10.49
C ALA A 68 -0.79 -11.29 -11.49
N ASP A 69 -1.50 -10.49 -12.28
CA ASP A 69 -0.94 -9.53 -13.25
C ASP A 69 -0.45 -8.24 -12.58
N GLY A 70 -0.56 -8.13 -11.23
CA GLY A 70 -0.04 -7.00 -10.46
C GLY A 70 -0.90 -5.73 -10.57
N VAL A 71 -2.17 -5.85 -10.95
CA VAL A 71 -3.11 -4.72 -10.99
C VAL A 71 -3.48 -4.33 -9.56
N GLU A 72 -3.09 -3.13 -9.15
CA GLU A 72 -3.32 -2.60 -7.78
C GLU A 72 -4.70 -1.94 -7.61
N THR A 73 -5.50 -1.88 -8.66
CA THR A 73 -6.84 -1.29 -8.63
C THR A 73 -7.75 -2.07 -7.68
N PRO A 74 -8.44 -1.42 -6.73
CA PRO A 74 -9.37 -2.09 -5.85
C PRO A 74 -10.55 -2.68 -6.62
N VAL A 75 -10.80 -3.98 -6.40
CA VAL A 75 -11.91 -4.72 -7.02
C VAL A 75 -13.02 -4.91 -6.01
N VAL A 76 -14.21 -4.44 -6.32
CA VAL A 76 -15.44 -4.61 -5.54
C VAL A 76 -16.28 -5.70 -6.22
N MET A 77 -16.56 -6.78 -5.51
CA MET A 77 -17.37 -7.87 -6.05
C MET A 77 -18.87 -7.57 -5.89
N ILE A 78 -19.65 -7.87 -6.93
CA ILE A 78 -21.10 -7.75 -6.94
C ILE A 78 -21.71 -9.16 -7.05
N SER A 79 -22.79 -9.45 -6.33
CA SER A 79 -23.46 -10.74 -6.45
C SER A 79 -24.97 -10.67 -6.21
N GLY A 80 -25.73 -11.40 -7.01
CA GLY A 80 -27.16 -11.63 -6.80
C GLY A 80 -27.45 -12.64 -5.68
N HIS A 81 -26.45 -13.41 -5.24
CA HIS A 81 -26.56 -14.34 -4.10
C HIS A 81 -25.56 -13.87 -3.04
N ALA A 82 -26.04 -13.01 -2.18
CA ALA A 82 -25.21 -12.41 -1.12
C ALA A 82 -25.22 -13.33 0.13
N ASP A 83 -24.68 -14.56 0.01
CA ASP A 83 -24.40 -15.35 1.20
C ASP A 83 -23.06 -14.89 1.84
N ILE A 84 -22.99 -15.08 3.15
CA ILE A 84 -21.85 -14.63 3.95
C ILE A 84 -20.57 -15.37 3.55
N ASP A 85 -20.68 -16.64 3.20
CA ASP A 85 -19.53 -17.48 2.88
C ASP A 85 -18.87 -17.02 1.56
N THR A 86 -19.66 -16.72 0.54
CA THR A 86 -19.18 -16.16 -0.73
C THR A 86 -18.51 -14.80 -0.51
N ALA A 87 -19.09 -13.92 0.29
CA ALA A 87 -18.51 -12.62 0.60
C ALA A 87 -17.14 -12.76 1.29
N VAL A 88 -17.07 -13.62 2.33
CA VAL A 88 -15.83 -13.89 3.06
C VAL A 88 -14.76 -14.48 2.15
N ASP A 89 -15.12 -15.40 1.24
CA ASP A 89 -14.19 -16.01 0.29
C ASP A 89 -13.62 -14.97 -0.69
N CYS A 90 -14.45 -14.08 -1.24
CA CYS A 90 -14.01 -12.99 -2.11
C CYS A 90 -13.02 -12.06 -1.40
N ILE A 91 -13.30 -11.66 -0.15
CA ILE A 91 -12.39 -10.80 0.64
C ILE A 91 -11.07 -11.52 0.92
N LYS A 92 -11.09 -12.82 1.28
CA LYS A 92 -9.86 -13.62 1.47
C LYS A 92 -9.03 -13.74 0.19
N LYS A 93 -9.67 -13.76 -0.97
CA LYS A 93 -9.01 -13.77 -2.28
C LYS A 93 -8.47 -12.42 -2.72
N GLY A 94 -8.69 -11.37 -1.93
CA GLY A 94 -8.12 -10.04 -2.17
C GLY A 94 -9.10 -8.99 -2.73
N ALA A 95 -10.39 -9.28 -2.78
CA ALA A 95 -11.39 -8.26 -3.09
C ALA A 95 -11.36 -7.13 -2.05
N PHE A 96 -11.60 -5.90 -2.50
CA PHE A 96 -11.67 -4.74 -1.63
C PHE A 96 -12.94 -4.75 -0.76
N ASP A 97 -14.08 -5.03 -1.37
CA ASP A 97 -15.39 -5.12 -0.72
C ASP A 97 -16.32 -6.04 -1.53
N PHE A 98 -17.49 -6.33 -0.97
CA PHE A 98 -18.55 -7.14 -1.57
C PHE A 98 -19.90 -6.43 -1.42
N ILE A 99 -20.67 -6.38 -2.51
CA ILE A 99 -22.01 -5.76 -2.54
C ILE A 99 -23.02 -6.75 -3.09
N GLY A 100 -24.09 -7.01 -2.32
CA GLY A 100 -25.22 -7.82 -2.77
C GLY A 100 -26.17 -7.05 -3.70
N LYS A 101 -26.72 -7.70 -4.71
CA LYS A 101 -27.87 -7.17 -5.48
C LYS A 101 -29.16 -7.36 -4.62
N PRO A 102 -30.14 -6.42 -4.60
CA PRO A 102 -30.20 -5.23 -5.44
C PRO A 102 -29.21 -4.14 -5.00
N LEU A 103 -28.68 -3.42 -5.98
CA LEU A 103 -27.61 -2.43 -5.76
C LEU A 103 -28.22 -1.17 -5.15
N ASP A 104 -27.73 -0.78 -3.97
CA ASP A 104 -28.02 0.49 -3.32
C ASP A 104 -26.97 1.54 -3.71
N LEU A 105 -27.42 2.69 -4.23
CA LEU A 105 -26.57 3.77 -4.69
C LEU A 105 -25.65 4.29 -3.57
N ASN A 106 -26.19 4.51 -2.38
CA ASN A 106 -25.39 5.01 -1.26
C ASN A 106 -24.28 4.04 -0.90
N ARG A 107 -24.58 2.73 -0.92
CA ARG A 107 -23.58 1.67 -0.65
C ARG A 107 -22.49 1.69 -1.70
N ILE A 108 -22.83 1.83 -2.98
CA ILE A 108 -21.85 1.91 -4.09
C ILE A 108 -20.94 3.13 -3.90
N LEU A 109 -21.49 4.32 -3.66
CA LEU A 109 -20.72 5.55 -3.51
C LEU A 109 -19.80 5.53 -2.28
N ILE A 110 -20.30 5.00 -1.15
CA ILE A 110 -19.49 4.85 0.07
C ILE A 110 -18.34 3.87 -0.18
N THR A 111 -18.62 2.71 -0.79
CA THR A 111 -17.60 1.70 -1.10
C THR A 111 -16.56 2.26 -2.07
N LEU A 112 -16.99 2.98 -3.10
CA LEU A 112 -16.11 3.63 -4.07
C LEU A 112 -15.20 4.65 -3.40
N LYS A 113 -15.74 5.51 -2.54
CA LYS A 113 -14.95 6.47 -1.78
C LYS A 113 -13.91 5.78 -0.91
N ASN A 114 -14.30 4.76 -0.14
CA ASN A 114 -13.38 4.02 0.70
C ASN A 114 -12.27 3.32 -0.11
N ALA A 115 -12.61 2.75 -1.27
CA ALA A 115 -11.67 2.10 -2.18
C ALA A 115 -10.61 3.08 -2.68
N THR A 116 -11.04 4.25 -3.12
CA THR A 116 -10.16 5.29 -3.65
C THR A 116 -9.32 5.97 -2.56
N ASP A 117 -9.88 6.22 -1.38
CA ASP A 117 -9.14 6.78 -0.25
C ASP A 117 -8.02 5.81 0.18
N LYS A 118 -8.29 4.51 0.25
CA LYS A 118 -7.26 3.50 0.56
C LYS A 118 -6.17 3.45 -0.52
N ALA A 119 -6.54 3.46 -1.80
CA ALA A 119 -5.59 3.46 -2.91
C ALA A 119 -4.69 4.72 -2.88
N ASN A 120 -5.28 5.88 -2.61
CA ASN A 120 -4.55 7.14 -2.45
C ASN A 120 -3.58 7.10 -1.25
N LEU A 121 -3.99 6.59 -0.10
CA LEU A 121 -3.14 6.43 1.08
C LEU A 121 -1.95 5.49 0.79
N VAL A 122 -2.17 4.38 0.11
CA VAL A 122 -1.10 3.46 -0.29
C VAL A 122 -0.11 4.15 -1.24
N THR A 123 -0.62 4.89 -2.23
CA THR A 123 0.21 5.63 -3.18
C THR A 123 1.00 6.74 -2.49
N GLN A 124 0.36 7.54 -1.62
CA GLN A 124 1.04 8.58 -0.84
C GLN A 124 2.12 7.98 0.07
N THR A 125 1.83 6.84 0.72
CA THR A 125 2.81 6.13 1.55
C THR A 125 3.99 5.64 0.72
N LYS A 126 3.76 5.10 -0.50
CA LYS A 126 4.83 4.72 -1.43
C LYS A 126 5.67 5.92 -1.87
N ILE A 127 5.04 7.06 -2.19
CA ILE A 127 5.73 8.29 -2.57
C ILE A 127 6.55 8.86 -1.40
N LEU A 128 5.97 8.88 -0.20
CA LEU A 128 6.67 9.32 1.01
C LEU A 128 7.84 8.39 1.35
N LYS A 129 7.62 7.08 1.30
CA LYS A 129 8.71 6.10 1.45
C LYS A 129 9.80 6.34 0.40
N LYS A 130 9.45 6.54 -0.87
CA LYS A 130 10.41 6.81 -1.94
C LYS A 130 11.15 8.14 -1.75
N LYS A 131 10.49 9.19 -1.24
CA LYS A 131 11.14 10.47 -0.88
C LYS A 131 12.07 10.34 0.31
N VAL A 132 11.68 9.59 1.34
CA VAL A 132 12.45 9.39 2.57
C VAL A 132 13.55 8.34 2.36
N TYR A 133 13.29 7.29 1.59
CA TYR A 133 14.22 6.15 1.38
C TYR A 133 14.83 6.09 -0.02
N GLY A 134 14.50 7.04 -0.92
CA GLY A 134 14.81 6.98 -2.34
C GLY A 134 16.22 7.42 -2.75
N GLN A 135 17.14 7.57 -1.80
CA GLN A 135 18.56 7.73 -2.13
C GLN A 135 19.22 6.35 -2.13
N GLU A 136 19.18 5.69 -3.28
CA GLU A 136 19.98 4.49 -3.49
C GLU A 136 21.48 4.84 -3.45
N MET A 137 22.28 3.93 -2.86
CA MET A 137 23.73 4.05 -2.93
C MET A 137 24.19 3.86 -4.38
N VAL A 138 24.61 4.94 -5.02
CA VAL A 138 25.11 4.95 -6.41
C VAL A 138 26.63 4.75 -6.43
N GLY A 139 27.12 3.92 -7.32
CA GLY A 139 28.56 3.71 -7.55
C GLY A 139 28.90 2.23 -7.75
N GLU A 140 29.91 1.98 -8.60
CA GLU A 140 30.40 0.64 -8.96
C GLU A 140 31.85 0.39 -8.56
N SER A 141 32.44 1.28 -7.76
CA SER A 141 33.80 1.08 -7.26
C SER A 141 33.90 -0.15 -6.37
N GLU A 142 35.07 -0.76 -6.28
CA GLU A 142 35.31 -1.93 -5.40
C GLU A 142 34.96 -1.63 -3.96
N GLY A 143 35.20 -0.40 -3.47
CA GLY A 143 34.78 0.02 -2.13
C GLY A 143 33.26 0.00 -1.94
N MET A 144 32.50 0.43 -2.96
CA MET A 144 31.03 0.40 -2.91
C MET A 144 30.47 -1.02 -2.96
N LYS A 145 31.09 -1.90 -3.76
CA LYS A 145 30.72 -3.31 -3.81
C LYS A 145 30.93 -3.97 -2.43
N HIS A 146 32.10 -3.72 -1.83
CA HIS A 146 32.43 -4.24 -0.50
C HIS A 146 31.42 -3.75 0.58
N ILE A 147 31.03 -2.47 0.55
CA ILE A 147 30.03 -1.93 1.48
C ILE A 147 28.67 -2.64 1.29
N ARG A 148 28.22 -2.85 0.04
CA ARG A 148 26.97 -3.58 -0.23
C ARG A 148 27.02 -5.01 0.29
N GLU A 149 28.12 -5.74 0.04
CA GLU A 149 28.31 -7.10 0.56
C GLU A 149 28.26 -7.14 2.09
N MET A 150 28.85 -6.15 2.76
CA MET A 150 28.79 -6.05 4.22
C MET A 150 27.38 -5.76 4.71
N ILE A 151 26.63 -4.87 4.04
CA ILE A 151 25.23 -4.60 4.36
C ILE A 151 24.40 -5.88 4.22
N ASP A 152 24.52 -6.60 3.11
CA ASP A 152 23.78 -7.84 2.85
C ASP A 152 24.06 -8.94 3.90
N LYS A 153 25.29 -9.00 4.39
CA LYS A 153 25.68 -9.96 5.45
C LYS A 153 25.16 -9.57 6.83
N VAL A 154 25.16 -8.27 7.15
CA VAL A 154 24.89 -7.80 8.51
C VAL A 154 23.41 -7.46 8.72
N ALA A 155 22.72 -6.94 7.71
CA ALA A 155 21.34 -6.50 7.84
C ALA A 155 20.36 -7.58 8.37
N PRO A 156 20.47 -8.87 8.01
CA PRO A 156 19.58 -9.91 8.56
C PRO A 156 19.85 -10.26 10.03
N THR A 157 20.92 -9.74 10.64
CA THR A 157 21.32 -10.04 12.00
C THR A 157 20.90 -8.97 13.00
N ASP A 158 20.95 -9.26 14.30
CA ASP A 158 20.73 -8.29 15.37
C ASP A 158 22.02 -7.58 15.85
N ALA A 159 23.08 -7.64 15.04
CA ALA A 159 24.37 -7.04 15.38
C ALA A 159 24.30 -5.50 15.44
N SER A 160 24.95 -4.90 16.42
CA SER A 160 25.18 -3.46 16.46
C SER A 160 26.23 -3.07 15.45
N VAL A 161 25.96 -2.04 14.63
CA VAL A 161 26.82 -1.62 13.53
C VAL A 161 27.37 -0.22 13.80
N LEU A 162 28.70 -0.07 13.76
CA LEU A 162 29.38 1.22 13.77
C LEU A 162 29.76 1.62 12.33
N ILE A 163 29.25 2.76 11.86
CA ILE A 163 29.53 3.29 10.52
C ILE A 163 30.45 4.51 10.67
N THR A 164 31.66 4.43 10.14
CA THR A 164 32.66 5.52 10.18
C THR A 164 32.99 6.04 8.80
N GLY A 165 33.40 7.32 8.71
CA GLY A 165 33.77 7.94 7.44
C GLY A 165 33.76 9.47 7.51
N ALA A 166 34.29 10.13 6.49
CA ALA A 166 34.33 11.58 6.38
C ALA A 166 32.91 12.19 6.31
N ASN A 167 32.79 13.49 6.60
CA ASN A 167 31.53 14.19 6.44
C ASN A 167 31.09 14.17 4.96
N GLY A 168 29.79 13.92 4.73
CA GLY A 168 29.25 13.82 3.37
C GLY A 168 29.54 12.51 2.64
N SER A 169 30.19 11.51 3.25
CA SER A 169 30.52 10.22 2.62
C SER A 169 29.33 9.25 2.46
N GLY A 170 28.12 9.63 2.85
CA GLY A 170 26.92 8.79 2.70
C GLY A 170 26.68 7.79 3.82
N LYS A 171 27.24 7.98 5.02
CA LYS A 171 27.01 7.11 6.20
C LYS A 171 25.53 6.88 6.51
N GLU A 172 24.71 7.90 6.32
CA GLU A 172 23.26 7.83 6.52
C GLU A 172 22.60 6.88 5.51
N LEU A 173 23.07 6.86 4.25
CA LEU A 173 22.56 5.93 3.24
C LEU A 173 22.86 4.47 3.61
N VAL A 174 24.04 4.20 4.16
CA VAL A 174 24.43 2.88 4.66
C VAL A 174 23.52 2.45 5.81
N ALA A 175 23.27 3.34 6.79
CA ALA A 175 22.40 3.05 7.92
C ALA A 175 20.95 2.77 7.48
N ARG A 176 20.43 3.55 6.53
CA ARG A 176 19.09 3.34 5.96
C ARG A 176 19.01 2.03 5.16
N SER A 177 20.04 1.68 4.40
CA SER A 177 20.10 0.42 3.66
C SER A 177 20.13 -0.79 4.58
N LEU A 178 20.89 -0.73 5.69
CA LEU A 178 20.88 -1.75 6.75
C LEU A 178 19.48 -1.95 7.32
N HIS A 179 18.76 -0.87 7.65
CA HIS A 179 17.39 -0.96 8.15
C HIS A 179 16.44 -1.58 7.12
N GLN A 180 16.51 -1.14 5.84
CA GLN A 180 15.66 -1.64 4.77
C GLN A 180 15.81 -3.15 4.50
N LEU A 181 17.03 -3.68 4.62
CA LEU A 181 17.35 -5.10 4.42
C LEU A 181 17.27 -5.92 5.70
N SER A 182 16.98 -5.30 6.84
CA SER A 182 16.85 -5.99 8.14
C SER A 182 15.48 -6.65 8.32
N GLN A 183 15.37 -7.55 9.27
CA GLN A 183 14.09 -8.12 9.70
C GLN A 183 13.14 -7.07 10.29
N ARG A 184 13.64 -5.87 10.60
CA ARG A 184 12.89 -4.72 11.14
C ARG A 184 12.52 -3.69 10.08
N SER A 185 12.62 -3.99 8.80
CA SER A 185 12.33 -3.08 7.68
C SER A 185 10.90 -2.48 7.69
N MET A 186 9.96 -3.17 8.33
CA MET A 186 8.59 -2.68 8.51
C MET A 186 8.39 -1.84 9.78
N MET A 187 9.39 -1.80 10.66
CA MET A 187 9.35 -1.00 11.89
C MET A 187 9.82 0.45 11.62
N PRO A 188 9.46 1.41 12.49
CA PRO A 188 9.94 2.78 12.36
C PRO A 188 11.47 2.86 12.42
N TYR A 189 12.07 3.64 11.51
CA TYR A 189 13.48 4.02 11.56
C TYR A 189 13.59 5.34 12.35
N VAL A 190 14.22 5.30 13.52
CA VAL A 190 14.36 6.45 14.40
C VAL A 190 15.77 7.00 14.30
N GLU A 191 15.89 8.26 13.88
CA GLU A 191 17.16 8.98 13.81
C GLU A 191 17.30 9.88 15.02
N VAL A 192 18.45 9.78 15.72
CA VAL A 192 18.77 10.63 16.85
C VAL A 192 20.07 11.39 16.55
N ASN A 193 19.98 12.71 16.45
CA ASN A 193 21.16 13.55 16.32
C ASN A 193 21.68 13.93 17.72
N CYS A 194 22.59 13.13 18.25
CA CYS A 194 23.16 13.35 19.59
C CYS A 194 23.86 14.72 19.74
N ALA A 195 24.37 15.30 18.65
CA ALA A 195 25.00 16.61 18.66
C ALA A 195 24.00 17.77 18.84
N ALA A 196 22.72 17.54 18.53
CA ALA A 196 21.66 18.52 18.69
C ALA A 196 21.01 18.47 20.10
N ILE A 197 21.29 17.44 20.89
CA ILE A 197 20.75 17.26 22.25
C ILE A 197 21.77 17.83 23.25
N PRO A 198 21.33 18.71 24.16
CA PRO A 198 22.21 19.17 25.28
C PRO A 198 22.76 17.98 26.05
N SER A 199 24.06 18.01 26.43
CA SER A 199 24.74 16.90 27.11
C SER A 199 24.02 16.45 28.38
N GLU A 200 23.35 17.36 29.07
CA GLU A 200 22.61 17.12 30.31
C GLU A 200 21.29 16.33 30.09
N LEU A 201 20.78 16.34 28.86
CA LEU A 201 19.50 15.69 28.52
C LEU A 201 19.67 14.41 27.71
N ILE A 202 20.87 14.13 27.23
CA ILE A 202 21.11 13.03 26.27
C ILE A 202 20.74 11.65 26.86
N GLU A 203 21.07 11.42 28.14
CA GLU A 203 20.73 10.18 28.83
C GLU A 203 19.21 10.03 28.99
N SER A 204 18.54 11.13 29.36
CA SER A 204 17.08 11.15 29.52
C SER A 204 16.33 10.93 28.21
N GLU A 205 16.81 11.50 27.11
CA GLU A 205 16.21 11.34 25.79
C GLU A 205 16.44 9.93 25.20
N LEU A 206 17.61 9.32 25.45
CA LEU A 206 17.94 8.01 24.92
C LEU A 206 17.37 6.84 25.73
N PHE A 207 17.31 6.99 27.06
CA PHE A 207 16.97 5.89 27.98
C PHE A 207 15.70 6.16 28.80
N GLY A 208 15.12 7.36 28.64
CA GLY A 208 13.98 7.80 29.43
C GLY A 208 14.35 8.21 30.86
N HIS A 209 13.38 8.70 31.59
CA HIS A 209 13.56 9.08 33.00
C HIS A 209 12.30 8.84 33.82
N GLU A 210 12.47 8.64 35.13
CA GLU A 210 11.37 8.59 36.06
C GLU A 210 10.95 10.03 36.49
N LYS A 211 9.68 10.15 36.87
CA LYS A 211 9.17 11.44 37.39
C LYS A 211 9.99 11.91 38.61
N GLY A 212 10.55 13.11 38.50
CA GLY A 212 11.30 13.71 39.59
C GLY A 212 12.81 13.43 39.61
N SER A 213 13.35 12.76 38.57
CA SER A 213 14.79 12.46 38.48
C SER A 213 15.66 13.71 38.25
N PHE A 214 15.08 14.81 37.76
CA PHE A 214 15.73 16.13 37.67
C PHE A 214 14.67 17.26 37.71
N THR A 215 15.11 18.50 37.84
CA THR A 215 14.25 19.67 38.14
C THR A 215 13.11 19.91 37.14
N SER A 216 13.23 19.45 35.89
CA SER A 216 12.20 19.56 34.84
C SER A 216 11.44 18.26 34.57
N ALA A 217 11.70 17.19 35.29
CA ALA A 217 11.05 15.87 35.09
C ALA A 217 9.63 15.85 35.69
N ILE A 218 8.68 16.54 35.04
CA ILE A 218 7.27 16.67 35.52
C ILE A 218 6.47 15.37 35.23
N LYS A 219 6.83 14.62 34.20
CA LYS A 219 6.21 13.34 33.80
C LYS A 219 7.31 12.33 33.53
N GLN A 220 6.96 11.04 33.61
CA GLN A 220 7.79 9.93 33.14
C GLN A 220 7.83 9.98 31.61
N HIS A 221 9.03 9.77 31.03
CA HIS A 221 9.24 9.76 29.58
C HIS A 221 9.82 8.43 29.15
#